data_4bca4c585936d2551131e1b9b0404d8d
#
_entry.id   4bca4c585936d2551131e1b9b0404d8d
#
_cell.length_a   1.000
_cell.length_b   1.000
_cell.length_c   1.000
_cell.angle_alpha   90.00
_cell.angle_beta   90.00
_cell.angle_gamma   90.00
#
_symmetry.space_group_name_H-M   'P 1'
#
loop_
_entity.id
_entity.type
_entity.pdbx_description
1 polymer ?
#
loop_
_entity_poly.entity_id
_entity_poly.type
_entity_poly.pdbx_seq_one_letter_code
_entity_poly.pdbx_strand_id
1 'polypeptide(L)'
;MPSLVGSEMCIRDSLATTNNEIIEVLKTIAPGTPIREGLENILKAKTGGLIVIGDGKEVMDITDGGFRLDVEYTPARLYELAKMDGAIIISSDLKRILYANTQLIPESNIPTVETGTRHRTAERTAKQTGDLVISISQRRNIITIFKGYDRYVLEDTAKVITKANQALQTAEKYMKAVSYTHLRAHETRHD
;
A
#
# COMPACT_ATOMS: atom_id res chain seq x y z
N MET A 1 4.60 32.60 -33.24
CA MET A 1 5.26 31.96 -32.08
C MET A 1 4.15 31.56 -31.13
N PRO A 2 3.71 30.29 -31.07
CA PRO A 2 2.75 29.86 -30.06
C PRO A 2 3.47 29.56 -28.74
N SER A 3 2.88 30.09 -27.68
CA SER A 3 3.35 30.10 -26.29
C SER A 3 3.46 28.72 -25.69
N LEU A 4 4.65 28.35 -25.20
CA LEU A 4 4.97 27.13 -24.47
C LEU A 4 4.51 27.11 -23.00
N VAL A 5 3.68 28.09 -22.60
CA VAL A 5 3.28 28.26 -21.18
C VAL A 5 2.14 27.31 -20.76
N GLY A 6 1.39 26.72 -21.70
CA GLY A 6 0.23 25.87 -21.40
C GLY A 6 0.54 24.43 -21.01
N SER A 7 1.71 23.87 -21.39
CA SER A 7 2.00 22.46 -21.16
C SER A 7 2.66 22.16 -19.82
N GLU A 8 3.42 23.09 -19.27
CA GLU A 8 4.06 22.91 -17.95
C GLU A 8 3.07 23.04 -16.79
N MET A 9 2.02 23.82 -16.95
CA MET A 9 0.99 24.01 -15.92
C MET A 9 0.09 22.78 -15.78
N CYS A 10 -0.25 22.11 -16.88
CA CYS A 10 -1.00 20.84 -16.85
C CYS A 10 -0.21 19.68 -16.23
N ILE A 11 1.10 19.62 -16.43
CA ILE A 11 1.96 18.56 -15.88
C ILE A 11 2.11 18.73 -14.36
N ARG A 12 2.26 19.96 -13.87
CA ARG A 12 2.35 20.23 -12.41
C ARG A 12 1.05 19.93 -11.68
N ASP A 13 -0.09 20.26 -12.25
CA ASP A 13 -1.39 20.00 -11.64
C ASP A 13 -1.70 18.48 -11.59
N SER A 14 -1.35 17.73 -12.64
CA SER A 14 -1.52 16.29 -12.65
C SER A 14 -0.61 15.57 -11.63
N LEU A 15 0.64 16.01 -11.49
CA LEU A 15 1.57 15.46 -10.49
C LEU A 15 1.16 15.80 -9.05
N ALA A 16 0.60 16.99 -8.81
CA ALA A 16 0.10 17.39 -7.50
C ALA A 16 -1.16 16.61 -7.10
N THR A 17 -2.05 16.34 -8.04
CA THR A 17 -3.28 15.56 -7.81
C THR A 17 -2.92 14.09 -7.50
N THR A 18 -2.04 13.50 -8.29
CA THR A 18 -1.54 12.13 -8.06
C THR A 18 -0.87 11.98 -6.70
N ASN A 19 -0.06 12.97 -6.28
CA ASN A 19 0.58 12.93 -4.95
C ASN A 19 -0.44 12.99 -3.80
N ASN A 20 -1.52 13.75 -3.94
CA ASN A 20 -2.55 13.84 -2.90
C ASN A 20 -3.35 12.54 -2.77
N GLU A 21 -3.72 11.90 -3.87
CA GLU A 21 -4.40 10.60 -3.87
C GLU A 21 -3.55 9.51 -3.21
N ILE A 22 -2.27 9.49 -3.53
CA ILE A 22 -1.29 8.57 -2.93
C ILE A 22 -1.20 8.78 -1.42
N ILE A 23 -1.11 10.03 -0.97
CA ILE A 23 -1.03 10.36 0.45
C ILE A 23 -2.29 9.89 1.19
N GLU A 24 -3.47 10.03 0.60
CA GLU A 24 -4.72 9.54 1.19
C GLU A 24 -4.74 8.02 1.30
N VAL A 25 -4.31 7.31 0.25
CA VAL A 25 -4.18 5.85 0.27
C VAL A 25 -3.19 5.41 1.36
N LEU A 26 -2.04 6.06 1.46
CA LEU A 26 -1.04 5.73 2.47
C LEU A 26 -1.53 6.05 3.89
N LYS A 27 -2.30 7.12 4.09
CA LYS A 27 -2.94 7.43 5.39
C LYS A 27 -3.95 6.35 5.77
N THR A 28 -4.73 5.87 4.82
CA THR A 28 -5.72 4.82 5.03
C THR A 28 -5.08 3.51 5.51
N ILE A 29 -3.88 3.19 4.99
CA ILE A 29 -3.15 1.95 5.29
C ILE A 29 -1.96 2.20 6.24
N ALA A 30 -1.94 3.34 6.90
CA ALA A 30 -0.87 3.70 7.83
C ALA A 30 -0.77 2.70 9.00
N PRO A 31 0.41 2.53 9.60
CA PRO A 31 0.57 1.76 10.83
C PRO A 31 -0.39 2.25 11.92
N GLY A 32 -1.09 1.31 12.57
CA GLY A 32 -2.09 1.61 13.60
C GLY A 32 -3.53 1.73 13.08
N THR A 33 -3.77 1.70 11.77
CA THR A 33 -5.13 1.62 11.23
C THR A 33 -5.67 0.18 11.29
N PRO A 34 -6.99 -0.02 11.47
CA PRO A 34 -7.58 -1.36 11.50
C PRO A 34 -7.30 -2.17 10.22
N ILE A 35 -7.29 -1.50 9.05
CA ILE A 35 -6.99 -2.18 7.79
C ILE A 35 -5.54 -2.70 7.79
N ARG A 36 -4.58 -1.89 8.25
CA ARG A 36 -3.18 -2.30 8.35
C ARG A 36 -2.99 -3.49 9.28
N GLU A 37 -3.65 -3.48 10.43
CA GLU A 37 -3.63 -4.60 11.38
C GLU A 37 -4.12 -5.89 10.74
N GLY A 38 -5.25 -5.85 10.02
CA GLY A 38 -5.77 -7.00 9.29
C GLY A 38 -4.79 -7.54 8.24
N LEU A 39 -4.16 -6.66 7.46
CA LEU A 39 -3.16 -7.03 6.46
C LEU A 39 -1.91 -7.66 7.10
N GLU A 40 -1.44 -7.12 8.21
CA GLU A 40 -0.29 -7.67 8.95
C GLU A 40 -0.60 -9.04 9.57
N ASN A 41 -1.82 -9.26 10.04
CA ASN A 41 -2.25 -10.56 10.55
C ASN A 41 -2.25 -11.62 9.45
N ILE A 42 -2.72 -11.30 8.25
CA ILE A 42 -2.64 -12.18 7.07
C ILE A 42 -1.18 -12.46 6.70
N LEU A 43 -0.32 -11.44 6.73
CA LEU A 43 1.09 -11.56 6.42
C LEU A 43 1.82 -12.46 7.42
N LYS A 44 1.58 -12.26 8.73
CA LYS A 44 2.17 -13.07 9.82
C LYS A 44 1.76 -14.54 9.74
N ALA A 45 0.51 -14.80 9.36
CA ALA A 45 0.00 -16.15 9.14
C ALA A 45 0.56 -16.83 7.88
N LYS A 46 1.33 -16.11 7.07
CA LYS A 46 1.85 -16.57 5.77
C LYS A 46 0.76 -17.10 4.85
N THR A 47 -0.42 -16.51 4.94
CA THR A 47 -1.49 -16.68 3.96
C THR A 47 -1.40 -15.58 2.90
N GLY A 48 -1.86 -15.87 1.70
CA GLY A 48 -1.98 -14.84 0.68
C GLY A 48 -3.36 -14.21 0.73
N GLY A 49 -3.55 -13.04 0.14
CA GLY A 49 -4.85 -12.40 0.06
C GLY A 49 -4.95 -11.47 -1.15
N LEU A 50 -6.16 -11.31 -1.64
CA LEU A 50 -6.53 -10.32 -2.65
C LEU A 50 -7.71 -9.54 -2.10
N ILE A 51 -7.56 -8.24 -1.95
CA ILE A 51 -8.53 -7.38 -1.29
C ILE A 51 -8.78 -6.19 -2.21
N VAL A 52 -10.05 -5.89 -2.46
CA VAL A 52 -10.48 -4.71 -3.22
C VAL A 52 -11.21 -3.79 -2.25
N ILE A 53 -10.82 -2.53 -2.23
CA ILE A 53 -11.51 -1.48 -1.47
C ILE A 53 -12.23 -0.60 -2.47
N GLY A 54 -13.51 -0.84 -2.62
CA GLY A 54 -14.38 -0.18 -3.57
C GLY A 54 -15.69 -0.95 -3.70
N ASP A 55 -16.79 -0.24 -3.77
CA ASP A 55 -18.14 -0.74 -3.93
C ASP A 55 -18.82 -0.18 -5.19
N GLY A 56 -18.02 0.38 -6.07
CA GLY A 56 -18.46 0.92 -7.35
C GLY A 56 -19.00 -0.15 -8.30
N LYS A 57 -19.84 0.28 -9.24
CA LYS A 57 -20.40 -0.61 -10.27
C LYS A 57 -19.30 -1.33 -11.06
N GLU A 58 -18.21 -0.65 -11.34
CA GLU A 58 -17.07 -1.18 -12.12
C GLU A 58 -16.43 -2.39 -11.43
N VAL A 59 -16.33 -2.38 -10.08
CA VAL A 59 -15.84 -3.53 -9.30
C VAL A 59 -16.86 -4.67 -9.35
N MET A 60 -18.15 -4.36 -9.23
CA MET A 60 -19.20 -5.38 -9.23
C MET A 60 -19.32 -6.07 -10.59
N ASP A 61 -19.13 -5.34 -11.68
CA ASP A 61 -19.22 -5.87 -13.05
C ASP A 61 -18.12 -6.89 -13.38
N ILE A 62 -16.95 -6.80 -12.72
CA ILE A 62 -15.85 -7.76 -12.88
C ILE A 62 -15.79 -8.83 -11.79
N THR A 63 -16.74 -8.80 -10.85
CA THR A 63 -16.83 -9.74 -9.73
C THR A 63 -17.76 -10.88 -10.09
N ASP A 64 -17.28 -12.11 -9.98
CA ASP A 64 -18.06 -13.31 -10.23
C ASP A 64 -18.07 -14.24 -9.02
N GLY A 65 -19.23 -14.83 -8.73
CA GLY A 65 -19.41 -15.79 -7.64
C GLY A 65 -19.16 -15.22 -6.25
N GLY A 66 -18.80 -16.10 -5.32
CA GLY A 66 -18.50 -15.75 -3.94
C GLY A 66 -19.72 -15.62 -3.03
N PHE A 67 -19.47 -15.17 -1.81
CA PHE A 67 -20.48 -15.02 -0.77
C PHE A 67 -20.72 -13.53 -0.50
N ARG A 68 -21.97 -13.11 -0.62
CA ARG A 68 -22.39 -11.80 -0.13
C ARG A 68 -22.52 -11.86 1.39
N LEU A 69 -21.74 -11.09 2.10
CA LEU A 69 -21.67 -11.10 3.57
C LEU A 69 -22.31 -9.86 4.18
N ASP A 70 -21.94 -8.70 3.68
CA ASP A 70 -22.39 -7.38 4.15
C ASP A 70 -22.28 -7.25 5.69
N VAL A 71 -21.12 -7.57 6.21
CA VAL A 71 -20.79 -7.54 7.65
C VAL A 71 -19.85 -6.39 7.98
N GLU A 72 -19.90 -5.92 9.23
CA GLU A 72 -18.97 -4.91 9.73
C GLU A 72 -17.52 -5.36 9.60
N TYR A 73 -16.66 -4.46 9.14
CA TYR A 73 -15.24 -4.71 9.03
C TYR A 73 -14.59 -4.85 10.41
N THR A 74 -13.82 -5.91 10.60
CA THR A 74 -12.86 -6.05 11.69
C THR A 74 -11.59 -6.74 11.19
N PRO A 75 -10.40 -6.43 11.76
CA PRO A 75 -9.15 -7.08 11.37
C PRO A 75 -9.21 -8.60 11.48
N ALA A 76 -9.89 -9.11 12.52
CA ALA A 76 -10.07 -10.55 12.74
C ALA A 76 -10.94 -11.21 11.64
N ARG A 77 -12.04 -10.56 11.26
CA ARG A 77 -12.91 -11.06 10.16
C ARG A 77 -12.15 -11.08 8.84
N LEU A 78 -11.41 -10.01 8.52
CA LEU A 78 -10.60 -9.97 7.32
C LEU A 78 -9.59 -11.13 7.30
N TYR A 79 -8.92 -11.37 8.41
CA TYR A 79 -7.96 -12.48 8.55
C TYR A 79 -8.61 -13.84 8.33
N GLU A 80 -9.78 -14.11 8.92
CA GLU A 80 -10.49 -15.38 8.73
C GLU A 80 -10.94 -15.58 7.28
N LEU A 81 -11.47 -14.53 6.64
CA LEU A 81 -11.92 -14.59 5.25
C LEU A 81 -10.74 -14.75 4.27
N ALA A 82 -9.57 -14.23 4.59
CA ALA A 82 -8.37 -14.37 3.77
C ALA A 82 -7.79 -15.80 3.73
N LYS A 83 -8.28 -16.71 4.60
CA LYS A 83 -7.97 -18.15 4.53
C LYS A 83 -8.66 -18.83 3.34
N MET A 84 -9.75 -18.27 2.86
CA MET A 84 -10.41 -18.74 1.66
C MET A 84 -9.68 -18.23 0.42
N ASP A 85 -9.72 -19.00 -0.65
CA ASP A 85 -9.27 -18.53 -1.95
C ASP A 85 -10.20 -17.44 -2.51
N GLY A 86 -9.72 -16.67 -3.48
CA GLY A 86 -10.51 -15.60 -4.08
C GLY A 86 -10.20 -14.22 -3.51
N ALA A 87 -11.05 -13.27 -3.90
CA ALA A 87 -10.94 -11.88 -3.48
C ALA A 87 -11.96 -11.55 -2.39
N ILE A 88 -11.60 -10.56 -1.56
CA ILE A 88 -12.47 -9.96 -0.56
C ILE A 88 -12.75 -8.53 -1.01
N ILE A 89 -14.03 -8.15 -1.04
CA ILE A 89 -14.45 -6.80 -1.41
C ILE A 89 -14.91 -6.08 -0.16
N ILE A 90 -14.29 -4.93 0.09
CA ILE A 90 -14.56 -4.05 1.23
C ILE A 90 -15.15 -2.76 0.68
N SER A 91 -16.12 -2.19 1.39
CA SER A 91 -16.73 -0.91 1.05
C SER A 91 -15.68 0.22 1.00
N SER A 92 -15.93 1.25 0.19
CA SER A 92 -15.03 2.40 0.03
C SER A 92 -14.76 3.14 1.35
N ASP A 93 -15.69 3.10 2.30
CA ASP A 93 -15.57 3.71 3.64
C ASP A 93 -14.84 2.82 4.66
N LEU A 94 -14.39 1.62 4.25
CA LEU A 94 -13.71 0.60 5.09
C LEU A 94 -14.52 0.10 6.30
N LYS A 95 -15.82 0.30 6.31
CA LYS A 95 -16.66 -0.11 7.45
C LYS A 95 -17.26 -1.49 7.28
N ARG A 96 -17.42 -1.97 6.06
CA ARG A 96 -18.10 -3.23 5.78
C ARG A 96 -17.33 -4.12 4.82
N ILE A 97 -17.39 -5.43 5.07
CA ILE A 97 -16.95 -6.44 4.11
C ILE A 97 -18.19 -6.87 3.33
N LEU A 98 -18.19 -6.62 2.04
CA LEU A 98 -19.36 -6.84 1.18
C LEU A 98 -19.40 -8.27 0.64
N TYR A 99 -18.26 -8.74 0.11
CA TYR A 99 -18.14 -10.06 -0.49
C TYR A 99 -16.84 -10.73 -0.07
N ALA A 100 -16.83 -12.06 -0.06
CA ALA A 100 -15.63 -12.88 0.10
C ALA A 100 -15.67 -14.10 -0.83
N ASN A 101 -14.50 -14.69 -1.07
CA ASN A 101 -14.32 -15.83 -1.98
C ASN A 101 -14.83 -15.53 -3.41
N THR A 102 -14.68 -14.29 -3.86
CA THR A 102 -15.09 -13.89 -5.20
C THR A 102 -13.96 -14.07 -6.20
N GLN A 103 -14.31 -14.34 -7.44
CA GLN A 103 -13.37 -14.33 -8.55
C GLN A 103 -13.43 -12.96 -9.24
N LEU A 104 -12.27 -12.33 -9.43
CA LEU A 104 -12.17 -11.11 -10.21
C LEU A 104 -11.78 -11.47 -11.65
N ILE A 105 -12.56 -10.96 -12.61
CA ILE A 105 -12.38 -11.20 -14.05
C ILE A 105 -12.14 -9.85 -14.75
N PRO A 106 -10.98 -9.21 -14.50
CA PRO A 106 -10.63 -8.01 -15.24
C PRO A 106 -10.29 -8.32 -16.71
N GLU A 107 -10.36 -7.32 -17.55
CA GLU A 107 -10.01 -7.45 -18.96
C GLU A 107 -8.58 -7.97 -19.17
N SER A 108 -8.43 -9.02 -19.95
CA SER A 108 -7.14 -9.69 -20.17
C SER A 108 -6.19 -8.89 -21.08
N ASN A 109 -6.69 -7.93 -21.84
CA ASN A 109 -5.93 -7.03 -22.72
C ASN A 109 -5.13 -5.96 -21.92
N ILE A 110 -5.47 -5.70 -20.67
CA ILE A 110 -4.77 -4.74 -19.84
C ILE A 110 -3.34 -5.26 -19.55
N PRO A 111 -2.29 -4.49 -19.93
CA PRO A 111 -0.91 -4.93 -19.76
C PRO A 111 -0.53 -4.95 -18.27
N THR A 112 0.23 -5.96 -17.87
CA THR A 112 0.75 -6.12 -16.52
C THR A 112 2.25 -6.42 -16.52
N VAL A 113 2.95 -5.94 -15.51
CA VAL A 113 4.37 -6.27 -15.28
C VAL A 113 4.54 -7.38 -14.23
N GLU A 114 3.47 -7.75 -13.54
CA GLU A 114 3.49 -8.75 -12.49
C GLU A 114 3.48 -10.18 -13.05
N THR A 115 4.18 -11.09 -12.37
CA THR A 115 4.33 -12.49 -12.81
C THR A 115 3.38 -13.46 -12.13
N GLY A 116 2.93 -13.15 -10.90
CA GLY A 116 2.00 -14.00 -10.13
C GLY A 116 0.54 -13.78 -10.54
N THR A 117 -0.27 -14.82 -10.63
CA THR A 117 -1.69 -14.73 -11.03
C THR A 117 -2.46 -13.72 -10.18
N ARG A 118 -2.37 -13.81 -8.85
CA ARG A 118 -3.04 -12.90 -7.92
C ARG A 118 -2.60 -11.43 -8.10
N HIS A 119 -1.29 -11.18 -8.27
CA HIS A 119 -0.77 -9.83 -8.48
C HIS A 119 -1.17 -9.27 -9.84
N ARG A 120 -1.18 -10.11 -10.89
CA ARG A 120 -1.66 -9.72 -12.22
C ARG A 120 -3.13 -9.35 -12.20
N THR A 121 -3.96 -10.15 -11.53
CA THR A 121 -5.39 -9.83 -11.35
C THR A 121 -5.54 -8.52 -10.58
N ALA A 122 -4.80 -8.34 -9.47
CA ALA A 122 -4.84 -7.11 -8.68
C ALA A 122 -4.48 -5.87 -9.51
N GLU A 123 -3.38 -5.93 -10.27
CA GLU A 123 -2.93 -4.81 -11.11
C GLU A 123 -3.95 -4.48 -12.20
N ARG A 124 -4.51 -5.49 -12.89
CA ARG A 124 -5.53 -5.29 -13.91
C ARG A 124 -6.81 -4.71 -13.35
N THR A 125 -7.27 -5.24 -12.21
CA THR A 125 -8.45 -4.72 -11.52
C THR A 125 -8.27 -3.25 -11.16
N ALA A 126 -7.14 -2.88 -10.53
CA ALA A 126 -6.87 -1.50 -10.17
C ALA A 126 -6.82 -0.57 -11.39
N LYS A 127 -6.21 -1.00 -12.50
CA LYS A 127 -6.15 -0.23 -13.75
C LYS A 127 -7.52 -0.06 -14.40
N GLN A 128 -8.38 -1.07 -14.31
CA GLN A 128 -9.70 -1.05 -14.93
C GLN A 128 -10.70 -0.23 -14.12
N THR A 129 -10.73 -0.39 -12.81
CA THR A 129 -11.72 0.24 -11.93
C THR A 129 -11.26 1.55 -11.32
N GLY A 130 -9.94 1.80 -11.30
CA GLY A 130 -9.38 2.92 -10.56
C GLY A 130 -9.44 2.76 -9.03
N ASP A 131 -9.98 1.66 -8.51
CA ASP A 131 -10.10 1.41 -7.09
C ASP A 131 -8.81 0.91 -6.45
N LEU A 132 -8.78 0.91 -5.13
CA LEU A 132 -7.65 0.46 -4.35
C LEU A 132 -7.65 -1.07 -4.22
N VAL A 133 -6.63 -1.71 -4.75
CA VAL A 133 -6.48 -3.17 -4.71
C VAL A 133 -5.21 -3.55 -3.98
N ILE A 134 -5.34 -4.45 -3.03
CA ILE A 134 -4.24 -4.92 -2.18
C ILE A 134 -4.01 -6.41 -2.47
N SER A 135 -2.77 -6.76 -2.79
CA SER A 135 -2.33 -8.14 -2.99
C SER A 135 -1.27 -8.51 -1.97
N ILE A 136 -1.49 -9.59 -1.24
CA ILE A 136 -0.56 -10.13 -0.25
C ILE A 136 0.10 -11.38 -0.83
N SER A 137 1.42 -11.36 -0.92
CA SER A 137 2.21 -12.49 -1.41
C SER A 137 2.66 -13.37 -0.26
N GLN A 138 2.14 -14.59 -0.20
CA GLN A 138 2.58 -15.62 0.73
C GLN A 138 4.08 -15.95 0.59
N ARG A 139 4.57 -16.10 -0.66
CA ARG A 139 5.96 -16.51 -0.93
C ARG A 139 6.97 -15.41 -0.63
N ARG A 140 6.66 -14.16 -1.02
CA ARG A 140 7.55 -13.01 -0.87
C ARG A 140 7.42 -12.33 0.49
N ASN A 141 6.35 -12.62 1.22
CA ASN A 141 6.00 -11.96 2.49
C ASN A 141 5.94 -10.45 2.35
N ILE A 142 5.27 -9.97 1.30
CA ILE A 142 5.10 -8.56 0.98
C ILE A 142 3.63 -8.24 0.72
N ILE A 143 3.26 -7.01 1.05
CA ILE A 143 1.97 -6.42 0.71
C ILE A 143 2.22 -5.45 -0.43
N THR A 144 1.51 -5.63 -1.53
CA THR A 144 1.56 -4.73 -2.69
C THR A 144 0.21 -4.06 -2.86
N ILE A 145 0.22 -2.76 -3.01
CA ILE A 145 -0.96 -1.92 -3.22
C ILE A 145 -0.94 -1.45 -4.66
N PHE A 146 -2.09 -1.50 -5.29
CA PHE A 146 -2.33 -0.97 -6.63
C PHE A 146 -3.46 0.05 -6.56
N LYS A 147 -3.27 1.22 -7.15
CA LYS A 147 -4.29 2.26 -7.31
C LYS A 147 -4.16 2.83 -8.73
N GLY A 148 -5.16 2.56 -9.58
CA GLY A 148 -5.04 2.89 -10.99
C GLY A 148 -3.77 2.30 -11.61
N TYR A 149 -2.88 3.13 -12.10
CA TYR A 149 -1.59 2.72 -12.70
C TYR A 149 -0.44 2.66 -11.68
N ASP A 150 -0.67 3.12 -10.46
CA ASP A 150 0.37 3.20 -9.44
C ASP A 150 0.48 1.90 -8.65
N ARG A 151 1.71 1.58 -8.28
CA ARG A 151 2.07 0.38 -7.52
C ARG A 151 2.98 0.72 -6.36
N TYR A 152 2.58 0.30 -5.17
CA TYR A 152 3.35 0.50 -3.95
C TYR A 152 3.58 -0.83 -3.24
N VAL A 153 4.79 -1.03 -2.75
CA VAL A 153 5.12 -2.17 -1.89
C VAL A 153 5.29 -1.67 -0.47
N LEU A 154 4.48 -2.20 0.45
CA LEU A 154 4.61 -1.88 1.86
C LEU A 154 5.75 -2.69 2.47
N GLU A 155 6.69 -2.00 3.07
CA GLU A 155 7.71 -2.63 3.89
C GLU A 155 7.12 -3.08 5.23
N ASP A 156 7.73 -4.13 5.80
CA ASP A 156 7.43 -4.61 7.14
C ASP A 156 7.77 -3.51 8.17
N THR A 157 6.79 -3.18 9.01
CA THR A 157 6.91 -2.14 10.04
C THR A 157 8.11 -2.39 10.97
N ALA A 158 8.39 -3.64 11.32
CA ALA A 158 9.56 -3.99 12.15
C ALA A 158 10.88 -3.65 11.46
N LYS A 159 10.98 -3.90 10.15
CA LYS A 159 12.17 -3.53 9.36
C LYS A 159 12.36 -2.02 9.27
N VAL A 160 11.28 -1.27 9.09
CA VAL A 160 11.34 0.21 9.04
C VAL A 160 11.80 0.78 10.38
N ILE A 161 11.25 0.29 11.50
CA ILE A 161 11.66 0.69 12.86
C ILE A 161 13.15 0.36 13.09
N THR A 162 13.60 -0.82 12.70
CA THR A 162 15.01 -1.21 12.83
C THR A 162 15.93 -0.27 12.05
N LYS A 163 15.60 0.05 10.79
CA LYS A 163 16.34 1.01 9.97
C LYS A 163 16.37 2.40 10.62
N ALA A 164 15.24 2.88 11.14
CA ALA A 164 15.14 4.16 11.82
C ALA A 164 16.02 4.21 13.08
N ASN A 165 15.98 3.17 13.92
CA ASN A 165 16.82 3.08 15.11
C ASN A 165 18.33 3.05 14.78
N GLN A 166 18.72 2.31 13.72
CA GLN A 166 20.10 2.30 13.25
C GLN A 166 20.55 3.69 12.76
N ALA A 167 19.69 4.40 12.02
CA ALA A 167 19.99 5.75 11.55
C ALA A 167 20.17 6.73 12.74
N LEU A 168 19.30 6.65 13.74
CA LEU A 168 19.39 7.47 14.98
C LEU A 168 20.68 7.19 15.75
N GLN A 169 21.02 5.92 15.97
CA GLN A 169 22.29 5.56 16.65
C GLN A 169 23.51 6.05 15.87
N THR A 170 23.47 6.01 14.56
CA THR A 170 24.53 6.51 13.70
C THR A 170 24.65 8.02 13.85
N ALA A 171 23.55 8.76 13.79
CA ALA A 171 23.50 10.20 13.99
C ALA A 171 24.05 10.61 15.36
N GLU A 172 23.66 9.90 16.43
CA GLU A 172 24.20 10.14 17.78
C GLU A 172 25.71 9.94 17.86
N LYS A 173 26.25 8.89 17.20
CA LYS A 173 27.70 8.68 17.15
C LYS A 173 28.44 9.82 16.44
N TYR A 174 27.89 10.30 15.31
CA TYR A 174 28.46 11.45 14.60
C TYR A 174 28.40 12.73 15.46
N MET A 175 27.27 13.01 16.11
CA MET A 175 27.14 14.17 16.99
C MET A 175 28.16 14.13 18.14
N LYS A 176 28.35 12.98 18.79
CA LYS A 176 29.37 12.80 19.83
C LYS A 176 30.78 13.03 19.28
N ALA A 177 31.11 12.47 18.11
CA ALA A 177 32.42 12.66 17.48
C ALA A 177 32.69 14.15 17.17
N VAL A 178 31.71 14.88 16.63
CA VAL A 178 31.80 16.31 16.35
C VAL A 178 31.99 17.11 17.64
N SER A 179 31.25 16.80 18.71
CA SER A 179 31.40 17.46 20.00
C SER A 179 32.80 17.27 20.60
N TYR A 180 33.37 16.06 20.50
CA TYR A 180 34.73 15.79 20.96
C TYR A 180 35.81 16.56 20.16
N THR A 181 35.65 16.66 18.83
CA THR A 181 36.57 17.42 18.00
C THR A 181 36.52 18.93 18.28
N HIS A 182 35.32 19.44 18.56
CA HIS A 182 35.13 20.87 18.88
C HIS A 182 35.73 21.25 20.25
N LEU A 183 35.55 20.40 21.28
CA LEU A 183 36.17 20.60 22.60
C LEU A 183 37.71 20.56 22.52
N ARG A 184 38.28 19.61 21.77
CA ARG A 184 39.73 19.48 21.62
C ARG A 184 40.37 20.63 20.83
N ALA A 185 39.63 21.19 19.85
CA ALA A 185 40.09 22.36 19.10
C ALA A 185 40.11 23.65 19.96
N HIS A 186 39.34 23.71 21.07
CA HIS A 186 39.38 24.81 22.01
C HIS A 186 40.54 24.71 23.01
N GLU A 187 40.96 23.49 23.40
CA GLU A 187 42.09 23.29 24.34
C GLU A 187 43.47 23.60 23.70
N THR A 188 43.64 23.41 22.38
CA THR A 188 44.89 23.68 21.71
C THR A 188 45.14 25.16 21.33
N ARG A 189 44.25 26.07 21.75
CA ARG A 189 44.32 27.50 21.44
C ARG A 189 44.81 28.35 22.61
N HIS A 190 45.23 27.71 23.72
CA HIS A 190 45.66 28.38 24.97
C HIS A 190 47.13 28.08 25.39
N ASP A 191 47.97 27.66 24.43
CA ASP A 191 49.43 27.62 24.58
C ASP A 191 50.13 28.63 23.68
#